data_abc69555d88504813f7b9d9344ae2a59
#
_entry.id   abc69555d88504813f7b9d9344ae2a59
#
_cell.length_a   1.000
_cell.length_b   1.000
_cell.length_c   1.000
_cell.angle_alpha   90.00
_cell.angle_beta   90.00
_cell.angle_gamma   90.00
#
_symmetry.space_group_name_H-M   'P 1'
#
loop_
_entity.id
_entity.type
_entity.pdbx_description
1 polymer ?
#
loop_
_entity_poly.entity_id
_entity_poly.type
_entity_poly.pdbx_seq_one_letter_code
_entity_poly.pdbx_strand_id
1 'polypeptide(L)'
;MEEWLVLCDYEKSGRRIQLAERNDMKNLMDRVELMVNQLISENNFSLRKLQDRFQGKKDDDSTIITVWDSYIQSKTNEGKAGSARCSKDVRNRFVKDLGTDVSFADINRDFILKWVKIMKKNELSTTTIAIALRSLRTIINMCIANGLMKGDTKEMFKDTGYNKAQSRKHEFLDVATMRKLYDFWKADEAKDKDGNELFLGREKYAIFRDLGLFLFMYLGDGQNLADTLRLTYDELYYATHGKQLRFLRHKNS
;
A
#
# COMPACT_ATOMS: atom_id res chain seq x y z
N MET A 1 -31.20 -11.57 21.93
CA MET A 1 -31.61 -10.39 22.71
C MET A 1 -33.09 -10.49 23.15
N GLU A 2 -33.98 -10.88 22.28
CA GLU A 2 -35.43 -11.07 22.61
C GLU A 2 -35.64 -12.16 23.67
N GLU A 3 -34.93 -13.29 23.56
CA GLU A 3 -35.02 -14.39 24.56
C GLU A 3 -34.53 -13.98 25.94
N TRP A 4 -33.56 -13.08 26.03
CA TRP A 4 -33.07 -12.54 27.31
C TRP A 4 -34.07 -11.60 27.99
N LEU A 5 -34.80 -10.80 27.18
CA LEU A 5 -35.87 -9.93 27.66
C LEU A 5 -37.04 -10.76 28.20
N VAL A 6 -37.37 -11.86 27.54
CA VAL A 6 -38.40 -12.81 27.99
C VAL A 6 -38.00 -13.43 29.35
N LEU A 7 -36.71 -13.75 29.55
CA LEU A 7 -36.19 -14.32 30.80
C LEU A 7 -36.34 -13.32 31.96
N CYS A 8 -35.95 -12.05 31.74
CA CYS A 8 -36.09 -10.98 32.72
C CYS A 8 -37.54 -10.71 33.10
N ASP A 9 -38.46 -10.78 32.14
CA ASP A 9 -39.88 -10.62 32.39
C ASP A 9 -40.48 -11.82 33.12
N TYR A 10 -39.96 -13.01 32.90
CA TYR A 10 -40.35 -14.25 33.57
C TYR A 10 -39.94 -14.23 35.05
N GLU A 11 -38.73 -13.79 35.36
CA GLU A 11 -38.30 -13.60 36.76
C GLU A 11 -39.14 -12.58 37.51
N LYS A 12 -39.46 -11.45 36.88
CA LYS A 12 -40.36 -10.42 37.43
C LYS A 12 -41.78 -10.90 37.67
N SER A 13 -42.25 -11.83 36.84
CA SER A 13 -43.62 -12.37 36.94
C SER A 13 -43.77 -13.49 37.98
N GLY A 14 -42.69 -13.91 38.64
CA GLY A 14 -42.71 -14.97 39.65
C GLY A 14 -43.01 -16.37 39.10
N ARG A 15 -43.04 -16.56 37.78
CA ARG A 15 -43.24 -17.86 37.15
C ARG A 15 -41.96 -18.69 37.19
N ARG A 16 -42.06 -19.98 37.49
CA ARG A 16 -40.94 -20.91 37.42
C ARG A 16 -40.69 -21.29 35.98
N ILE A 17 -39.51 -20.96 35.47
CA ILE A 17 -39.00 -21.47 34.17
C ILE A 17 -38.86 -22.99 34.27
N GLN A 18 -39.26 -23.72 33.24
CA GLN A 18 -39.06 -25.17 33.24
C GLN A 18 -37.56 -25.49 33.33
N LEU A 19 -37.22 -26.54 34.07
CA LEU A 19 -35.84 -26.92 34.35
C LEU A 19 -35.00 -27.13 33.07
N ALA A 20 -35.63 -27.65 32.01
CA ALA A 20 -35.00 -27.83 30.70
C ALA A 20 -34.58 -26.49 30.07
N GLU A 21 -35.47 -25.50 30.02
CA GLU A 21 -35.18 -24.17 29.45
C GLU A 21 -34.07 -23.43 30.22
N ARG A 22 -34.05 -23.61 31.53
CA ARG A 22 -32.99 -23.06 32.38
C ARG A 22 -31.63 -23.71 32.10
N ASN A 23 -31.61 -25.02 31.89
CA ASN A 23 -30.40 -25.73 31.55
C ASN A 23 -29.89 -25.35 30.16
N ASP A 24 -30.79 -25.17 29.18
CA ASP A 24 -30.44 -24.74 27.82
C ASP A 24 -29.86 -23.33 27.82
N MET A 25 -30.43 -22.40 28.61
CA MET A 25 -29.88 -21.05 28.75
C MET A 25 -28.50 -21.07 29.43
N LYS A 26 -28.31 -21.91 30.45
CA LYS A 26 -27.00 -22.05 31.11
C LYS A 26 -25.96 -22.59 30.13
N ASN A 27 -26.29 -23.64 29.39
CA ASN A 27 -25.42 -24.23 28.38
C ASN A 27 -25.06 -23.20 27.29
N LEU A 28 -25.99 -22.32 26.90
CA LEU A 28 -25.75 -21.26 25.94
C LEU A 28 -24.77 -20.21 26.50
N MET A 29 -24.96 -19.80 27.77
CA MET A 29 -24.05 -18.86 28.42
C MET A 29 -22.63 -19.44 28.57
N ASP A 30 -22.49 -20.67 29.03
CA ASP A 30 -21.21 -21.36 29.17
C ASP A 30 -20.49 -21.48 27.81
N ARG A 31 -21.26 -21.73 26.74
CA ARG A 31 -20.72 -21.78 25.37
C ARG A 31 -20.23 -20.43 24.88
N VAL A 32 -20.98 -19.35 25.12
CA VAL A 32 -20.59 -17.99 24.76
C VAL A 32 -19.35 -17.56 25.53
N GLU A 33 -19.28 -17.83 26.83
CA GLU A 33 -18.13 -17.53 27.69
C GLU A 33 -16.87 -18.26 27.21
N LEU A 34 -16.99 -19.54 26.85
CA LEU A 34 -15.88 -20.31 26.28
C LEU A 34 -15.36 -19.65 24.99
N MET A 35 -16.25 -19.23 24.08
CA MET A 35 -15.87 -18.58 22.83
C MET A 35 -15.19 -17.23 23.09
N VAL A 36 -15.67 -16.44 24.05
CA VAL A 36 -15.05 -15.17 24.44
C VAL A 36 -13.64 -15.40 24.97
N ASN A 37 -13.48 -16.34 25.90
CA ASN A 37 -12.18 -16.66 26.49
C ASN A 37 -11.18 -17.17 25.44
N GLN A 38 -11.62 -17.98 24.47
CA GLN A 38 -10.80 -18.41 23.35
C GLN A 38 -10.35 -17.23 22.48
N LEU A 39 -11.26 -16.34 22.09
CA LEU A 39 -10.92 -15.15 21.29
C LEU A 39 -9.99 -14.18 22.01
N ILE A 40 -10.10 -14.06 23.34
CA ILE A 40 -9.19 -13.26 24.18
C ILE A 40 -7.80 -13.91 24.20
N SER A 41 -7.71 -15.23 24.42
CA SER A 41 -6.44 -15.95 24.44
C SER A 41 -5.69 -15.92 23.11
N GLU A 42 -6.42 -15.89 22.00
CA GLU A 42 -5.90 -15.71 20.65
C GLU A 42 -5.53 -14.25 20.33
N ASN A 43 -5.72 -13.32 21.28
CA ASN A 43 -5.54 -11.88 21.10
C ASN A 43 -6.34 -11.30 19.92
N ASN A 44 -7.52 -11.88 19.65
CA ASN A 44 -8.31 -11.71 18.44
C ASN A 44 -9.78 -11.41 18.74
N PHE A 45 -10.08 -10.87 19.93
CA PHE A 45 -11.45 -10.60 20.34
C PHE A 45 -12.06 -9.44 19.56
N SER A 46 -13.18 -9.69 18.87
CA SER A 46 -14.14 -8.69 18.42
C SER A 46 -15.56 -9.23 18.56
N LEU A 47 -16.54 -8.36 18.77
CA LEU A 47 -17.95 -8.74 18.85
C LEU A 47 -18.42 -9.49 17.60
N ARG A 48 -17.88 -9.12 16.46
CA ARG A 48 -18.20 -9.76 15.19
C ARG A 48 -17.65 -11.18 15.10
N LYS A 49 -16.39 -11.41 15.47
CA LYS A 49 -15.82 -12.77 15.49
C LYS A 49 -16.57 -13.67 16.47
N LEU A 50 -16.98 -13.13 17.59
CA LEU A 50 -17.85 -13.84 18.51
C LEU A 50 -19.18 -14.21 17.85
N GLN A 51 -19.82 -13.28 17.13
CA GLN A 51 -21.07 -13.50 16.42
C GLN A 51 -20.92 -14.55 15.29
N ASP A 52 -19.82 -14.48 14.54
CA ASP A 52 -19.54 -15.42 13.45
C ASP A 52 -19.28 -16.84 13.98
N ARG A 53 -18.51 -17.02 15.08
CA ARG A 53 -18.34 -18.31 15.78
C ARG A 53 -19.65 -18.82 16.35
N PHE A 54 -20.45 -17.96 16.94
CA PHE A 54 -21.76 -18.32 17.48
C PHE A 54 -22.70 -18.83 16.41
N GLN A 55 -22.66 -18.24 15.20
CA GLN A 55 -23.44 -18.66 14.03
C GLN A 55 -22.85 -19.88 13.30
N GLY A 56 -21.77 -20.47 13.82
CA GLY A 56 -21.12 -21.63 13.21
C GLY A 56 -20.45 -21.34 11.86
N LYS A 57 -20.24 -20.05 11.55
CA LYS A 57 -19.42 -19.68 10.40
C LYS A 57 -17.98 -20.06 10.72
N LYS A 58 -17.32 -20.76 9.78
CA LYS A 58 -15.88 -21.02 9.90
C LYS A 58 -15.18 -19.68 10.09
N ASP A 59 -14.25 -19.62 11.04
CA ASP A 59 -13.31 -18.51 11.17
C ASP A 59 -12.57 -18.39 9.84
N ASP A 60 -13.13 -17.62 8.93
CA ASP A 60 -12.40 -17.18 7.76
C ASP A 60 -11.55 -16.02 8.27
N ASP A 61 -10.31 -16.33 8.68
CA ASP A 61 -9.33 -15.35 9.14
C ASP A 61 -8.90 -14.39 7.99
N SER A 62 -9.53 -14.53 6.84
CA SER A 62 -9.28 -13.66 5.71
C SER A 62 -9.93 -12.30 5.93
N THR A 63 -9.14 -11.36 6.38
CA THR A 63 -9.46 -9.94 6.41
C THR A 63 -8.89 -9.28 5.15
N ILE A 64 -9.35 -8.06 4.83
CA ILE A 64 -8.74 -7.30 3.74
C ILE A 64 -7.23 -7.10 3.97
N ILE A 65 -6.81 -7.04 5.23
CA ILE A 65 -5.41 -6.88 5.62
C ILE A 65 -4.60 -8.14 5.30
N THR A 66 -5.11 -9.35 5.57
CA THR A 66 -4.42 -10.60 5.25
C THR A 66 -4.26 -10.78 3.74
N VAL A 67 -5.28 -10.42 2.95
CA VAL A 67 -5.18 -10.43 1.47
C VAL A 67 -4.14 -9.40 1.01
N TRP A 68 -4.10 -8.23 1.65
CA TRP A 68 -3.11 -7.20 1.32
C TRP A 68 -1.69 -7.63 1.63
N ASP A 69 -1.47 -8.25 2.79
CA ASP A 69 -0.16 -8.78 3.18
C ASP A 69 0.31 -9.90 2.24
N SER A 70 -0.58 -10.78 1.81
CA SER A 70 -0.30 -11.81 0.80
C SER A 70 0.09 -11.19 -0.55
N TYR A 71 -0.59 -10.12 -0.97
CA TYR A 71 -0.23 -9.38 -2.18
C TYR A 71 1.17 -8.74 -2.09
N ILE A 72 1.48 -8.10 -0.94
CA ILE A 72 2.80 -7.50 -0.72
C ILE A 72 3.89 -8.59 -0.80
N GLN A 73 3.66 -9.74 -0.16
CA GLN A 73 4.61 -10.86 -0.20
C GLN A 73 4.80 -11.40 -1.62
N SER A 74 3.72 -11.55 -2.41
CA SER A 74 3.79 -11.95 -3.82
C SER A 74 4.67 -10.98 -4.62
N LYS A 75 4.46 -9.66 -4.46
CA LYS A 75 5.27 -8.64 -5.15
C LYS A 75 6.75 -8.64 -4.72
N THR A 76 7.01 -8.98 -3.47
CA THR A 76 8.38 -9.16 -2.97
C THR A 76 9.05 -10.36 -3.63
N ASN A 77 8.35 -11.49 -3.69
CA ASN A 77 8.84 -12.73 -4.31
C ASN A 77 9.05 -12.58 -5.83
N GLU A 78 8.24 -11.75 -6.50
CA GLU A 78 8.40 -11.38 -7.91
C GLU A 78 9.59 -10.41 -8.14
N GLY A 79 10.34 -10.02 -7.12
CA GLY A 79 11.43 -9.03 -7.24
C GLY A 79 10.95 -7.59 -7.46
N LYS A 80 9.65 -7.31 -7.37
CA LYS A 80 9.05 -5.99 -7.58
C LYS A 80 9.06 -5.14 -6.30
N ALA A 81 10.25 -4.94 -5.72
CA ALA A 81 10.44 -4.29 -4.42
C ALA A 81 9.77 -2.90 -4.31
N GLY A 82 9.82 -2.08 -5.38
CA GLY A 82 9.17 -0.77 -5.40
C GLY A 82 7.65 -0.85 -5.27
N SER A 83 7.01 -1.80 -5.96
CA SER A 83 5.56 -2.02 -5.88
C SER A 83 5.16 -2.58 -4.51
N ALA A 84 5.94 -3.52 -3.97
CA ALA A 84 5.73 -4.07 -2.63
C ALA A 84 5.82 -2.98 -1.56
N ARG A 85 6.84 -2.12 -1.60
CA ARG A 85 7.02 -0.99 -0.68
C ARG A 85 5.85 -0.01 -0.75
N CYS A 86 5.47 0.42 -1.95
CA CYS A 86 4.34 1.34 -2.15
C CYS A 86 3.04 0.75 -1.57
N SER A 87 2.76 -0.52 -1.84
CA SER A 87 1.59 -1.21 -1.32
C SER A 87 1.62 -1.32 0.21
N LYS A 88 2.79 -1.60 0.81
CA LYS A 88 3.00 -1.66 2.26
C LYS A 88 2.75 -0.31 2.93
N ASP A 89 3.23 0.78 2.34
CA ASP A 89 3.03 2.13 2.88
C ASP A 89 1.53 2.50 2.89
N VAL A 90 0.80 2.15 1.82
CA VAL A 90 -0.64 2.37 1.74
C VAL A 90 -1.40 1.49 2.74
N ARG A 91 -1.03 0.22 2.87
CA ARG A 91 -1.62 -0.72 3.84
C ARG A 91 -1.44 -0.21 5.28
N ASN A 92 -0.24 0.24 5.63
CA ASN A 92 0.04 0.78 6.96
C ASN A 92 -0.79 2.05 7.24
N ARG A 93 -0.98 2.90 6.24
CA ARG A 93 -1.87 4.06 6.34
C ARG A 93 -3.32 3.65 6.53
N PHE A 94 -3.79 2.67 5.77
CA PHE A 94 -5.15 2.14 5.89
C PHE A 94 -5.42 1.66 7.31
N VAL A 95 -4.49 0.88 7.89
CA VAL A 95 -4.59 0.40 9.27
C VAL A 95 -4.57 1.55 10.28
N LYS A 96 -3.71 2.54 10.08
CA LYS A 96 -3.64 3.73 10.95
C LYS A 96 -4.95 4.52 10.95
N ASP A 97 -5.57 4.69 9.79
CA ASP A 97 -6.74 5.55 9.60
C ASP A 97 -8.06 4.85 9.94
N LEU A 98 -8.16 3.53 9.75
CA LEU A 98 -9.41 2.76 9.79
C LEU A 98 -9.36 1.54 10.73
N GLY A 99 -8.17 1.17 11.22
CA GLY A 99 -7.97 -0.02 12.05
C GLY A 99 -7.75 -1.31 11.24
N THR A 100 -7.60 -2.40 11.97
CA THR A 100 -7.36 -3.74 11.40
C THR A 100 -8.64 -4.56 11.23
N ASP A 101 -9.68 -4.23 11.97
CA ASP A 101 -10.94 -4.99 12.05
C ASP A 101 -11.98 -4.50 11.02
N VAL A 102 -11.55 -4.40 9.76
CA VAL A 102 -12.41 -4.00 8.65
C VAL A 102 -12.97 -5.24 7.96
N SER A 103 -14.28 -5.36 8.02
CA SER A 103 -15.01 -6.43 7.35
C SER A 103 -15.13 -6.19 5.85
N PHE A 104 -15.11 -7.26 5.06
CA PHE A 104 -15.45 -7.19 3.64
C PHE A 104 -16.85 -6.62 3.39
N ALA A 105 -17.82 -6.87 4.30
CA ALA A 105 -19.18 -6.35 4.18
C ALA A 105 -19.27 -4.83 4.39
N ASP A 106 -18.34 -4.25 5.15
CA ASP A 106 -18.32 -2.81 5.42
C ASP A 106 -17.70 -2.01 4.27
N ILE A 107 -16.94 -2.69 3.40
CA ILE A 107 -16.24 -2.05 2.29
C ILE A 107 -17.22 -1.76 1.15
N ASN A 108 -17.75 -0.56 1.17
CA ASN A 108 -18.64 0.00 0.16
C ASN A 108 -18.17 1.41 -0.25
N ARG A 109 -18.93 2.08 -1.10
CA ARG A 109 -18.61 3.43 -1.58
C ARG A 109 -18.48 4.43 -0.42
N ASP A 110 -19.38 4.38 0.54
CA ASP A 110 -19.39 5.33 1.67
C ASP A 110 -18.19 5.14 2.59
N PHE A 111 -17.77 3.90 2.80
CA PHE A 111 -16.54 3.56 3.50
C PHE A 111 -15.32 4.16 2.81
N ILE A 112 -15.21 4.02 1.49
CA ILE A 112 -14.10 4.58 0.70
C ILE A 112 -14.12 6.12 0.78
N LEU A 113 -15.29 6.74 0.65
CA LEU A 113 -15.45 8.19 0.80
C LEU A 113 -15.07 8.68 2.20
N LYS A 114 -15.39 7.91 3.25
CA LYS A 114 -14.95 8.19 4.63
C LYS A 114 -13.44 8.22 4.73
N TRP A 115 -12.75 7.23 4.15
CA TRP A 115 -11.28 7.21 4.13
C TRP A 115 -10.70 8.37 3.35
N VAL A 116 -11.27 8.73 2.21
CA VAL A 116 -10.87 9.93 1.45
C VAL A 116 -10.99 11.20 2.30
N LYS A 117 -12.08 11.34 3.09
CA LYS A 117 -12.25 12.48 4.01
C LYS A 117 -11.16 12.52 5.07
N ILE A 118 -10.79 11.37 5.65
CA ILE A 118 -9.70 11.27 6.64
C ILE A 118 -8.38 11.69 6.00
N MET A 119 -8.05 11.16 4.81
CA MET A 119 -6.83 11.50 4.10
C MET A 119 -6.75 13.00 3.75
N LYS A 120 -7.87 13.63 3.35
CA LYS A 120 -7.94 15.07 3.11
C LYS A 120 -7.76 15.89 4.38
N LYS A 121 -8.36 15.46 5.51
CA LYS A 121 -8.18 16.09 6.82
C LYS A 121 -6.71 16.05 7.27
N ASN A 122 -5.98 15.00 6.89
CA ASN A 122 -4.54 14.86 7.12
C ASN A 122 -3.68 15.56 6.05
N GLU A 123 -4.27 16.49 5.26
CA GLU A 123 -3.62 17.35 4.28
C GLU A 123 -2.82 16.59 3.19
N LEU A 124 -3.21 15.35 2.88
CA LEU A 124 -2.54 14.59 1.83
C LEU A 124 -2.84 15.14 0.44
N SER A 125 -1.82 15.14 -0.42
CA SER A 125 -1.96 15.55 -1.81
C SER A 125 -2.96 14.67 -2.57
N THR A 126 -3.64 15.24 -3.56
CA THR A 126 -4.57 14.49 -4.44
C THR A 126 -3.90 13.29 -5.11
N THR A 127 -2.61 13.43 -5.46
CA THR A 127 -1.81 12.33 -6.03
C THR A 127 -1.62 11.20 -5.02
N THR A 128 -1.29 11.52 -3.76
CA THR A 128 -1.12 10.53 -2.69
C THR A 128 -2.43 9.79 -2.43
N ILE A 129 -3.55 10.51 -2.37
CA ILE A 129 -4.89 9.93 -2.21
C ILE A 129 -5.22 8.99 -3.39
N ALA A 130 -4.94 9.42 -4.63
CA ALA A 130 -5.17 8.60 -5.81
C ALA A 130 -4.32 7.32 -5.83
N ILE A 131 -3.07 7.37 -5.36
CA ILE A 131 -2.21 6.19 -5.22
C ILE A 131 -2.80 5.22 -4.17
N ALA A 132 -3.23 5.75 -3.03
CA ALA A 132 -3.85 4.94 -1.97
C ALA A 132 -5.12 4.24 -2.48
N LEU A 133 -5.99 4.96 -3.17
CA LEU A 133 -7.23 4.41 -3.72
C LEU A 133 -6.98 3.37 -4.82
N ARG A 134 -5.97 3.54 -5.68
CA ARG A 134 -5.59 2.55 -6.69
C ARG A 134 -5.09 1.26 -6.04
N SER A 135 -4.26 1.38 -5.00
CA SER A 135 -3.79 0.23 -4.25
C SER A 135 -4.94 -0.52 -3.58
N LEU A 136 -5.84 0.18 -2.89
CA LEU A 136 -7.04 -0.41 -2.30
C LEU A 136 -7.92 -1.11 -3.35
N ARG A 137 -8.14 -0.47 -4.50
CA ARG A 137 -8.93 -1.06 -5.60
C ARG A 137 -8.33 -2.36 -6.11
N THR A 138 -7.00 -2.46 -6.20
CA THR A 138 -6.31 -3.69 -6.57
C THR A 138 -6.63 -4.82 -5.59
N ILE A 139 -6.58 -4.54 -4.29
CA ILE A 139 -6.89 -5.54 -3.25
C ILE A 139 -8.36 -5.94 -3.27
N ILE A 140 -9.28 -4.98 -3.41
CA ILE A 140 -10.72 -5.27 -3.51
C ILE A 140 -11.00 -6.16 -4.73
N ASN A 141 -10.39 -5.88 -5.90
CA ASN A 141 -10.53 -6.74 -7.08
C ASN A 141 -10.04 -8.17 -6.82
N MET A 142 -8.95 -8.33 -6.08
CA MET A 142 -8.46 -9.65 -5.68
C MET A 142 -9.44 -10.36 -4.73
N CYS A 143 -10.00 -9.64 -3.76
CA CYS A 143 -11.01 -10.17 -2.85
C CYS A 143 -12.27 -10.64 -3.61
N ILE A 144 -12.71 -9.88 -4.61
CA ILE A 144 -13.85 -10.25 -5.46
C ILE A 144 -13.49 -11.47 -6.32
N ALA A 145 -12.32 -11.50 -6.94
CA ALA A 145 -11.87 -12.62 -7.77
C ALA A 145 -11.73 -13.92 -6.96
N ASN A 146 -11.34 -13.83 -5.69
CA ASN A 146 -11.24 -14.96 -4.77
C ASN A 146 -12.59 -15.33 -4.09
N GLY A 147 -13.68 -14.65 -4.44
CA GLY A 147 -15.00 -14.93 -3.85
C GLY A 147 -15.18 -14.47 -2.40
N LEU A 148 -14.23 -13.71 -1.83
CA LEU A 148 -14.26 -13.24 -0.44
C LEU A 148 -15.24 -12.09 -0.24
N MET A 149 -15.54 -11.34 -1.30
CA MET A 149 -16.54 -10.26 -1.28
C MET A 149 -17.29 -10.18 -2.62
N LYS A 150 -18.46 -9.56 -2.59
CA LYS A 150 -19.27 -9.28 -3.79
C LYS A 150 -19.33 -7.78 -4.02
N GLY A 151 -19.41 -7.35 -5.28
CA GLY A 151 -19.61 -5.96 -5.64
C GLY A 151 -18.93 -5.57 -6.96
N ASP A 152 -19.26 -4.38 -7.45
CA ASP A 152 -18.62 -3.77 -8.61
C ASP A 152 -17.68 -2.63 -8.15
N THR A 153 -16.40 -2.82 -8.40
CA THR A 153 -15.40 -1.80 -8.05
C THR A 153 -15.57 -0.50 -8.82
N LYS A 154 -16.22 -0.48 -9.99
CA LYS A 154 -16.50 0.76 -10.71
C LYS A 154 -17.46 1.64 -9.92
N GLU A 155 -18.53 1.05 -9.40
CA GLU A 155 -19.51 1.77 -8.56
C GLU A 155 -18.92 2.14 -7.18
N MET A 156 -18.14 1.24 -6.56
CA MET A 156 -17.52 1.53 -5.27
C MET A 156 -16.55 2.72 -5.33
N PHE A 157 -15.82 2.90 -6.43
CA PHE A 157 -14.84 3.98 -6.58
C PHE A 157 -15.38 5.19 -7.36
N LYS A 158 -16.65 5.21 -7.70
CA LYS A 158 -17.28 6.35 -8.38
C LYS A 158 -17.19 7.60 -7.52
N ASP A 159 -16.78 8.71 -8.13
CA ASP A 159 -16.63 10.04 -7.50
C ASP A 159 -15.64 10.12 -6.32
N THR A 160 -14.86 9.07 -6.07
CA THR A 160 -13.85 9.06 -4.99
C THR A 160 -12.59 9.85 -5.34
N GLY A 161 -12.39 10.19 -6.61
CA GLY A 161 -11.22 10.92 -7.08
C GLY A 161 -9.99 10.05 -7.36
N TYR A 162 -10.15 8.71 -7.43
CA TYR A 162 -9.00 7.81 -7.68
C TYR A 162 -8.28 8.06 -9.00
N ASN A 163 -8.94 8.70 -9.98
CA ASN A 163 -8.36 9.09 -11.28
C ASN A 163 -7.78 10.51 -11.31
N LYS A 164 -7.95 11.29 -10.23
CA LYS A 164 -7.56 12.72 -10.19
C LYS A 164 -6.12 12.92 -9.74
N ALA A 165 -5.16 12.11 -10.23
CA ALA A 165 -3.76 12.44 -10.07
C ALA A 165 -3.45 13.70 -10.90
N GLN A 166 -3.16 14.82 -10.25
CA GLN A 166 -2.64 15.98 -10.93
C GLN A 166 -1.21 15.69 -11.38
N SER A 167 -0.98 15.73 -12.69
CA SER A 167 0.37 15.80 -13.22
C SER A 167 0.95 17.16 -12.79
N ARG A 168 2.03 17.14 -12.00
CA ARG A 168 2.80 18.36 -11.78
C ARG A 168 3.40 18.77 -13.13
N LYS A 169 3.33 20.06 -13.45
CA LYS A 169 4.18 20.60 -14.53
C LYS A 169 5.61 20.36 -14.09
N HIS A 170 6.32 19.51 -14.82
CA HIS A 170 7.75 19.33 -14.59
C HIS A 170 8.46 20.49 -15.29
N GLU A 171 9.22 21.24 -14.54
CA GLU A 171 10.20 22.15 -15.10
C GLU A 171 11.29 21.31 -15.75
N PHE A 172 11.71 21.67 -16.93
CA PHE A 172 12.79 21.02 -17.65
C PHE A 172 13.98 21.98 -17.78
N LEU A 173 15.16 21.45 -17.79
CA LEU A 173 16.35 22.24 -18.07
C LEU A 173 16.44 22.46 -19.57
N ASP A 174 16.63 23.73 -19.95
CA ASP A 174 16.82 24.07 -21.34
C ASP A 174 18.20 23.60 -21.85
N VAL A 175 18.38 23.58 -23.18
CA VAL A 175 19.61 23.11 -23.82
C VAL A 175 20.82 23.94 -23.41
N ALA A 176 20.64 25.24 -23.19
CA ALA A 176 21.71 26.14 -22.80
C ALA A 176 22.20 25.80 -21.36
N THR A 177 21.27 25.54 -20.44
CA THR A 177 21.59 25.10 -19.09
C THR A 177 22.26 23.73 -19.10
N MET A 178 21.77 22.79 -19.91
CA MET A 178 22.38 21.47 -20.05
C MET A 178 23.82 21.55 -20.58
N ARG A 179 24.09 22.46 -21.54
CA ARG A 179 25.44 22.71 -22.05
C ARG A 179 26.35 23.26 -20.97
N LYS A 180 25.90 24.19 -20.15
CA LYS A 180 26.68 24.71 -19.01
C LYS A 180 27.01 23.60 -18.00
N LEU A 181 26.08 22.71 -17.70
CA LEU A 181 26.33 21.57 -16.82
C LEU A 181 27.35 20.60 -17.40
N TYR A 182 27.28 20.34 -18.71
CA TYR A 182 28.24 19.51 -19.40
C TYR A 182 29.65 20.13 -19.42
N ASP A 183 29.76 21.41 -19.74
CA ASP A 183 31.04 22.14 -19.78
C ASP A 183 31.66 22.20 -18.38
N PHE A 184 30.85 22.44 -17.33
CA PHE A 184 31.28 22.39 -15.94
C PHE A 184 31.82 21.01 -15.54
N TRP A 185 31.08 19.93 -15.89
CA TRP A 185 31.52 18.57 -15.62
C TRP A 185 32.81 18.21 -16.37
N LYS A 186 32.93 18.65 -17.62
CA LYS A 186 34.12 18.38 -18.47
C LYS A 186 35.35 19.14 -17.99
N ALA A 187 35.20 20.31 -17.46
CA ALA A 187 36.28 21.14 -16.93
C ALA A 187 36.94 20.49 -15.71
N ASP A 188 36.20 19.65 -14.98
CA ASP A 188 36.62 19.04 -13.69
C ASP A 188 37.12 20.07 -12.67
N GLU A 189 36.68 21.31 -12.82
CA GLU A 189 37.01 22.45 -11.96
C GLU A 189 35.74 23.14 -11.47
N ALA A 190 35.59 23.22 -10.15
CA ALA A 190 34.50 23.92 -9.51
C ALA A 190 35.09 25.11 -8.74
N LYS A 191 35.29 26.22 -9.45
CA LYS A 191 35.85 27.46 -8.87
C LYS A 191 34.81 28.56 -8.87
N ASP A 192 34.85 29.42 -7.86
CA ASP A 192 34.10 30.65 -7.83
C ASP A 192 34.72 31.74 -8.73
N LYS A 193 34.12 32.94 -8.75
CA LYS A 193 34.59 34.06 -9.54
C LYS A 193 36.00 34.57 -9.11
N ASP A 194 36.39 34.26 -7.90
CA ASP A 194 37.67 34.65 -7.29
C ASP A 194 38.72 33.56 -7.43
N GLY A 195 38.41 32.44 -8.08
CA GLY A 195 39.32 31.33 -8.34
C GLY A 195 39.44 30.33 -7.19
N ASN A 196 38.62 30.44 -6.13
CA ASN A 196 38.63 29.51 -5.02
C ASN A 196 37.81 28.26 -5.38
N GLU A 197 38.27 27.08 -4.93
CA GLU A 197 37.51 25.84 -5.14
C GLU A 197 36.19 25.85 -4.33
N LEU A 198 35.06 25.63 -5.02
CA LEU A 198 33.73 25.58 -4.42
C LEU A 198 33.50 24.31 -3.61
N PHE A 199 34.13 23.20 -4.03
CA PHE A 199 33.99 21.90 -3.41
C PHE A 199 35.35 21.22 -3.25
N LEU A 200 35.56 20.53 -2.14
CA LEU A 200 36.84 19.88 -1.83
C LEU A 200 36.69 18.36 -1.57
N GLY A 201 37.70 17.62 -1.92
CA GLY A 201 37.86 16.23 -1.54
C GLY A 201 36.66 15.33 -1.92
N ARG A 202 36.06 14.65 -0.94
CA ARG A 202 34.95 13.70 -1.15
C ARG A 202 33.68 14.35 -1.70
N GLU A 203 33.44 15.60 -1.33
CA GLU A 203 32.28 16.36 -1.79
C GLU A 203 32.38 16.66 -3.29
N LYS A 204 33.53 17.13 -3.75
CA LYS A 204 33.82 17.35 -5.17
C LYS A 204 33.59 16.06 -5.96
N TYR A 205 34.19 14.96 -5.50
CA TYR A 205 34.02 13.65 -6.14
C TYR A 205 32.55 13.23 -6.25
N ALA A 206 31.77 13.36 -5.18
CA ALA A 206 30.36 12.98 -5.18
C ALA A 206 29.55 13.82 -6.18
N ILE A 207 29.73 15.15 -6.19
CA ILE A 207 29.02 16.05 -7.10
C ILE A 207 29.35 15.72 -8.57
N PHE A 208 30.63 15.56 -8.91
CA PHE A 208 31.03 15.28 -10.29
C PHE A 208 30.58 13.89 -10.74
N ARG A 209 30.61 12.89 -9.86
CA ARG A 209 30.05 11.55 -10.13
C ARG A 209 28.55 11.63 -10.41
N ASP A 210 27.79 12.29 -9.56
CA ASP A 210 26.34 12.35 -9.67
C ASP A 210 25.90 13.20 -10.87
N LEU A 211 26.64 14.28 -11.18
CA LEU A 211 26.46 15.06 -12.39
C LEU A 211 26.80 14.25 -13.65
N GLY A 212 27.87 13.48 -13.62
CA GLY A 212 28.25 12.59 -14.70
C GLY A 212 27.19 11.52 -14.98
N LEU A 213 26.60 10.92 -13.93
CA LEU A 213 25.48 9.99 -14.06
C LEU A 213 24.24 10.67 -14.64
N PHE A 214 23.91 11.87 -14.18
CA PHE A 214 22.80 12.65 -14.71
C PHE A 214 22.96 12.96 -16.21
N LEU A 215 24.12 13.45 -16.59
CA LEU A 215 24.46 13.74 -17.99
C LEU A 215 24.42 12.47 -18.86
N PHE A 216 24.97 11.36 -18.36
CA PHE A 216 24.90 10.07 -19.04
C PHE A 216 23.46 9.61 -19.29
N MET A 217 22.59 9.69 -18.25
CA MET A 217 21.18 9.35 -18.39
C MET A 217 20.46 10.27 -19.39
N TYR A 218 20.75 11.56 -19.36
CA TYR A 218 20.16 12.54 -20.27
C TYR A 218 20.57 12.32 -21.73
N LEU A 219 21.89 12.16 -21.98
CA LEU A 219 22.44 11.92 -23.32
C LEU A 219 22.09 10.51 -23.86
N GLY A 220 21.79 9.57 -22.97
CA GLY A 220 21.31 8.23 -23.28
C GLY A 220 19.80 8.12 -23.45
N ASP A 221 19.10 9.16 -23.95
CA ASP A 221 17.68 9.19 -24.19
C ASP A 221 16.80 9.03 -22.92
N GLY A 222 17.23 9.60 -21.82
CA GLY A 222 16.45 9.61 -20.58
C GLY A 222 16.40 8.26 -19.89
N GLN A 223 17.52 7.59 -19.80
CA GLN A 223 17.63 6.31 -19.10
C GLN A 223 17.26 6.43 -17.62
N ASN A 224 16.71 5.34 -17.07
CA ASN A 224 16.45 5.27 -15.64
C ASN A 224 17.75 5.01 -14.88
N LEU A 225 17.94 5.66 -13.72
CA LEU A 225 19.10 5.47 -12.86
C LEU A 225 19.35 3.98 -12.52
N ALA A 226 18.28 3.23 -12.23
CA ALA A 226 18.39 1.81 -11.91
C ALA A 226 18.92 0.97 -13.08
N ASP A 227 18.57 1.33 -14.31
CA ASP A 227 19.08 0.67 -15.52
C ASP A 227 20.52 1.09 -15.78
N THR A 228 20.82 2.40 -15.62
CA THR A 228 22.19 2.94 -15.76
C THR A 228 23.19 2.29 -14.81
N LEU A 229 22.81 2.12 -13.53
CA LEU A 229 23.69 1.51 -12.52
C LEU A 229 23.92 0.00 -12.73
N ARG A 230 23.16 -0.65 -13.60
CA ARG A 230 23.33 -2.06 -13.98
C ARG A 230 24.11 -2.26 -15.26
N LEU A 231 24.44 -1.19 -15.95
CA LEU A 231 25.28 -1.29 -17.15
C LEU A 231 26.67 -1.77 -16.75
N THR A 232 27.15 -2.79 -17.45
CA THR A 232 28.51 -3.28 -17.34
C THR A 232 29.26 -3.01 -18.64
N TYR A 233 30.52 -2.65 -18.54
CA TYR A 233 31.37 -2.52 -19.70
C TYR A 233 31.73 -3.91 -20.25
N ASP A 234 31.46 -4.13 -21.53
CA ASP A 234 31.79 -5.34 -22.24
C ASP A 234 32.57 -4.95 -23.51
N GLU A 235 33.87 -5.23 -23.51
CA GLU A 235 34.78 -4.87 -24.59
C GLU A 235 34.40 -5.56 -25.90
N LEU A 236 34.04 -6.85 -25.84
CA LEU A 236 33.63 -7.62 -27.01
C LEU A 236 32.33 -7.07 -27.62
N TYR A 237 31.37 -6.65 -26.77
CA TYR A 237 30.14 -6.04 -27.21
C TYR A 237 30.43 -4.74 -28.00
N TYR A 238 31.27 -3.86 -27.48
CA TYR A 238 31.60 -2.60 -28.15
C TYR A 238 32.44 -2.83 -29.44
N ALA A 239 33.28 -3.83 -29.47
CA ALA A 239 34.00 -4.22 -30.67
C ALA A 239 33.05 -4.68 -31.80
N THR A 240 31.95 -5.35 -31.47
CA THR A 240 31.02 -5.92 -32.44
C THR A 240 29.84 -4.99 -32.77
N HIS A 241 29.39 -4.11 -31.84
CA HIS A 241 28.25 -3.25 -32.01
C HIS A 241 28.59 -1.75 -32.18
N GLY A 242 29.86 -1.41 -32.25
CA GLY A 242 30.35 -0.04 -32.42
C GLY A 242 30.01 0.82 -31.18
N LYS A 243 29.61 2.08 -31.42
CA LYS A 243 29.28 3.05 -30.36
C LYS A 243 27.85 2.97 -29.86
N GLN A 244 27.11 1.91 -30.18
CA GLN A 244 25.70 1.78 -29.76
C GLN A 244 25.63 1.03 -28.42
N LEU A 245 24.90 1.62 -27.47
CA LEU A 245 24.54 0.97 -26.23
C LEU A 245 23.15 0.32 -26.37
N ARG A 246 23.06 -1.01 -26.25
CA ARG A 246 21.81 -1.77 -26.29
C ARG A 246 21.61 -2.50 -24.97
N PHE A 247 20.47 -2.31 -24.32
CA PHE A 247 20.13 -2.99 -23.09
C PHE A 247 18.63 -3.20 -22.98
N LEU A 248 18.22 -4.22 -22.22
CA LEU A 248 16.82 -4.45 -21.87
C LEU A 248 16.52 -3.68 -20.58
N ARG A 249 15.43 -2.91 -20.58
CA ARG A 249 14.98 -2.23 -19.36
C ARG A 249 14.51 -3.28 -18.34
N HIS A 250 15.05 -3.23 -17.14
CA HIS A 250 14.66 -4.13 -16.05
C HIS A 250 13.16 -4.13 -15.74
N LYS A 251 12.46 -3.03 -16.02
CA LYS A 251 11.01 -2.94 -15.82
C LYS A 251 10.21 -3.80 -16.80
N ASN A 252 10.81 -4.20 -17.92
CA ASN A 252 10.17 -4.93 -19.02
C ASN A 252 10.74 -6.36 -19.18
N SER A 253 11.66 -6.77 -18.30
CA SER A 253 12.26 -8.11 -18.28
C SER A 253 11.46 -9.05 -17.39
#